data_f0296f2458f390e13f78df177e6b36d1
#
_entry.id   f0296f2458f390e13f78df177e6b36d1
#
_cell.length_a   1.000
_cell.length_b   1.000
_cell.length_c   1.000
_cell.angle_alpha   90.00
_cell.angle_beta   90.00
_cell.angle_gamma   90.00
#
_symmetry.space_group_name_H-M   'P 1'
#
loop_
_entity.id
_entity.type
_entity.pdbx_description
1 polymer ?
#
loop_
_entity_poly.entity_id
_entity_poly.type
_entity_poly.pdbx_seq_one_letter_code
_entity_poly.pdbx_strand_id
1 'polypeptide(L)'
;MFPYPSGSGLHVGHWRGYVISDVWSRYKLMHGYYVIHPMGWDAFGLPAENYAIKNGVHPRISTASNIANIKRQIQDISAIYDWDMEVNTTDPEFYKWTQWIFVKMFKAGLAYEKEMPINWCPSCKTGLANEEVVNGCCERCHSVVTKKDLKQWMLKITAYADRLLDDLDKLDWPEKVKKMQGDWIGRSYGAEVDFKVDGKDESITVYTTRPDTLHGATFMVLAPEHKLAKSLATDETRKDVEDYIFKASTRSNIDRMQDKEKTGVFTGSYAINPLNGKKVPIWLSDYVLADYGTGAIMCVPAHDDRDFEFAKKFNLPIIQVIAKDGKEIENMTEAYTEAAGTMINSGDWNGMESSVLKKEAPEMIEKMGFGKKKVNYKLRDWVFSRQRYWGEPIPIIHCPDCGCVPVPEDQLPVLLPEVEKYEPTGTGESPLAAIDEWVNTTCPCCGKPAKRETNTCLLYTSPSPRDRSLS
;
A
#
# COMPACT_ATOMS: atom_id res chain seq x y z
N MET A 1 2.82 -26.00 12.04
CA MET A 1 1.76 -25.06 12.46
C MET A 1 2.39 -23.84 13.09
N PHE A 2 1.73 -22.65 12.98
CA PHE A 2 2.34 -21.38 13.35
C PHE A 2 1.31 -20.41 13.95
N PRO A 3 0.77 -20.71 15.17
CA PRO A 3 -0.25 -19.88 15.81
C PRO A 3 0.28 -18.58 16.38
N TYR A 4 -0.62 -17.59 16.51
CA TYR A 4 -0.39 -16.36 17.27
C TYR A 4 -0.69 -16.60 18.75
N PRO A 5 0.29 -16.47 19.67
CA PRO A 5 0.04 -16.59 21.11
C PRO A 5 -0.49 -15.27 21.73
N SER A 6 -1.42 -14.60 21.04
CA SER A 6 -1.99 -13.32 21.43
C SER A 6 -3.21 -13.42 22.35
N GLY A 7 -3.61 -14.64 22.71
CA GLY A 7 -4.72 -14.94 23.62
C GLY A 7 -4.35 -16.06 24.58
N SER A 8 -5.18 -16.22 25.62
CA SER A 8 -4.91 -17.15 26.73
C SER A 8 -5.04 -18.63 26.39
N GLY A 9 -5.44 -19.00 25.16
CA GLY A 9 -5.59 -20.43 24.79
C GLY A 9 -6.09 -20.62 23.36
N LEU A 10 -6.26 -21.90 23.00
CA LEU A 10 -6.78 -22.31 21.71
C LEU A 10 -8.29 -22.04 21.61
N HIS A 11 -8.74 -21.72 20.43
CA HIS A 11 -10.15 -21.70 20.06
C HIS A 11 -10.45 -22.76 18.98
N VAL A 12 -11.74 -23.03 18.74
CA VAL A 12 -12.20 -24.09 17.83
C VAL A 12 -11.59 -23.97 16.42
N GLY A 13 -11.32 -22.76 15.95
CA GLY A 13 -10.69 -22.53 14.65
C GLY A 13 -9.29 -23.15 14.53
N HIS A 14 -8.52 -23.18 15.61
CA HIS A 14 -7.19 -23.82 15.62
C HIS A 14 -7.30 -25.34 15.43
N TRP A 15 -8.34 -25.98 16.02
CA TRP A 15 -8.54 -27.42 15.95
C TRP A 15 -8.66 -27.92 14.52
N ARG A 16 -9.35 -27.21 13.65
CA ARG A 16 -9.57 -27.63 12.27
C ARG A 16 -8.25 -27.89 11.54
N GLY A 17 -7.30 -26.96 11.64
CA GLY A 17 -6.00 -27.12 10.99
C GLY A 17 -5.09 -28.11 11.70
N TYR A 18 -5.04 -28.06 13.02
CA TYR A 18 -4.08 -28.82 13.83
C TYR A 18 -4.42 -30.31 13.89
N VAL A 19 -5.70 -30.66 14.03
CA VAL A 19 -6.14 -32.06 14.02
C VAL A 19 -6.01 -32.68 12.64
N ILE A 20 -6.34 -31.97 11.56
CA ILE A 20 -6.22 -32.52 10.21
C ILE A 20 -4.75 -32.80 9.87
N SER A 21 -3.84 -31.88 10.20
CA SER A 21 -2.40 -32.10 9.97
C SER A 21 -1.85 -33.23 10.85
N ASP A 22 -2.33 -33.37 12.08
CA ASP A 22 -1.97 -34.47 12.97
C ASP A 22 -2.41 -35.82 12.41
N VAL A 23 -3.67 -35.96 11.99
CA VAL A 23 -4.19 -37.19 11.37
C VAL A 23 -3.38 -37.56 10.14
N TRP A 24 -3.04 -36.60 9.29
CA TRP A 24 -2.21 -36.85 8.12
C TRP A 24 -0.79 -37.29 8.50
N SER A 25 -0.20 -36.67 9.50
CA SER A 25 1.12 -37.01 10.01
C SER A 25 1.15 -38.45 10.56
N ARG A 26 0.14 -38.85 11.36
CA ARG A 26 -0.03 -40.22 11.86
C ARG A 26 -0.17 -41.23 10.72
N TYR A 27 -1.01 -40.93 9.73
CA TYR A 27 -1.18 -41.78 8.56
C TYR A 27 0.14 -42.00 7.85
N LYS A 28 0.95 -40.97 7.63
CA LYS A 28 2.25 -41.11 6.98
C LYS A 28 3.26 -41.86 7.82
N LEU A 29 3.32 -41.63 9.13
CA LEU A 29 4.16 -42.40 10.05
C LEU A 29 3.83 -43.88 10.00
N MET A 30 2.54 -44.25 10.02
CA MET A 30 2.09 -45.65 9.93
C MET A 30 2.46 -46.31 8.58
N HIS A 31 2.71 -45.54 7.55
CA HIS A 31 3.17 -46.00 6.24
C HIS A 31 4.70 -45.97 6.08
N GLY A 32 5.44 -45.78 7.18
CA GLY A 32 6.91 -45.84 7.18
C GLY A 32 7.60 -44.54 6.70
N TYR A 33 6.89 -43.44 6.58
CA TYR A 33 7.51 -42.14 6.26
C TYR A 33 8.14 -41.54 7.52
N TYR A 34 9.26 -40.84 7.36
CA TYR A 34 9.75 -39.92 8.36
C TYR A 34 8.98 -38.60 8.20
N VAL A 35 8.30 -38.15 9.26
CA VAL A 35 7.44 -36.95 9.22
C VAL A 35 8.03 -35.87 10.08
N ILE A 36 8.31 -34.72 9.49
CA ILE A 36 8.69 -33.50 10.18
C ILE A 36 7.42 -32.66 10.38
N HIS A 37 6.96 -32.54 11.61
CA HIS A 37 5.74 -31.80 11.97
C HIS A 37 6.01 -30.81 13.10
N PRO A 38 6.75 -29.69 12.85
CA PRO A 38 7.15 -28.74 13.88
C PRO A 38 6.01 -27.83 14.30
N MET A 39 6.17 -27.21 15.48
CA MET A 39 5.36 -26.11 15.98
C MET A 39 6.18 -24.83 16.01
N GLY A 40 5.58 -23.72 15.54
CA GLY A 40 6.16 -22.38 15.66
C GLY A 40 5.19 -21.41 16.33
N TRP A 41 5.74 -20.36 16.90
CA TRP A 41 4.97 -19.30 17.58
C TRP A 41 5.25 -17.99 16.88
N ASP A 42 4.21 -17.42 16.25
CA ASP A 42 4.26 -16.05 15.73
C ASP A 42 3.96 -15.09 16.88
N ALA A 43 5.00 -14.76 17.63
CA ALA A 43 4.90 -14.23 18.98
C ALA A 43 5.17 -12.72 19.08
N PHE A 44 5.67 -12.08 18.03
CA PHE A 44 5.76 -10.63 17.91
C PHE A 44 4.45 -10.01 17.43
N GLY A 45 4.38 -8.69 17.46
CA GLY A 45 3.37 -7.90 16.79
C GLY A 45 2.30 -7.31 17.69
N LEU A 46 1.46 -6.52 17.04
CA LEU A 46 0.44 -5.69 17.65
C LEU A 46 -0.59 -6.46 18.51
N PRO A 47 -1.06 -7.65 18.10
CA PRO A 47 -2.00 -8.40 18.92
C PRO A 47 -1.44 -8.79 20.30
N ALA A 48 -0.19 -9.26 20.34
CA ALA A 48 0.50 -9.62 21.58
C ALA A 48 0.78 -8.39 22.46
N GLU A 49 1.23 -7.28 21.85
CA GLU A 49 1.47 -6.02 22.55
C GLU A 49 0.17 -5.44 23.14
N ASN A 50 -0.91 -5.40 22.36
CA ASN A 50 -2.21 -4.90 22.84
C ASN A 50 -2.77 -5.76 23.97
N TYR A 51 -2.64 -7.09 23.88
CA TYR A 51 -3.03 -7.99 24.96
C TYR A 51 -2.24 -7.68 26.24
N ALA A 52 -0.94 -7.48 26.12
CA ALA A 52 -0.07 -7.14 27.23
C ALA A 52 -0.43 -5.78 27.87
N ILE A 53 -0.64 -4.74 27.07
CA ILE A 53 -1.08 -3.41 27.52
C ILE A 53 -2.43 -3.51 28.27
N LYS A 54 -3.40 -4.23 27.70
CA LYS A 54 -4.73 -4.40 28.31
C LYS A 54 -4.66 -5.09 29.68
N ASN A 55 -3.72 -6.01 29.86
CA ASN A 55 -3.59 -6.79 31.10
C ASN A 55 -2.54 -6.19 32.07
N GLY A 56 -1.87 -5.09 31.71
CA GLY A 56 -0.87 -4.44 32.55
C GLY A 56 0.38 -5.30 32.79
N VAL A 57 0.75 -6.15 31.81
CA VAL A 57 1.91 -7.05 31.90
C VAL A 57 2.85 -6.81 30.74
N HIS A 58 4.13 -7.13 30.92
CA HIS A 58 5.09 -7.02 29.83
C HIS A 58 4.80 -8.06 28.72
N PRO A 59 4.87 -7.72 27.42
CA PRO A 59 4.52 -8.62 26.32
C PRO A 59 5.36 -9.91 26.29
N ARG A 60 6.61 -9.88 26.70
CA ARG A 60 7.45 -11.08 26.87
C ARG A 60 6.84 -12.08 27.87
N ILE A 61 6.33 -11.58 28.99
CA ILE A 61 5.74 -12.41 30.05
C ILE A 61 4.39 -12.99 29.59
N SER A 62 3.51 -12.15 29.05
CA SER A 62 2.19 -12.60 28.57
C SER A 62 2.31 -13.59 27.42
N THR A 63 3.22 -13.33 26.47
CA THR A 63 3.45 -14.22 25.34
C THR A 63 4.01 -15.57 25.78
N ALA A 64 5.00 -15.59 26.67
CA ALA A 64 5.56 -16.83 27.20
C ALA A 64 4.49 -17.66 27.95
N SER A 65 3.65 -16.99 28.76
CA SER A 65 2.54 -17.66 29.47
C SER A 65 1.50 -18.24 28.50
N ASN A 66 1.15 -17.49 27.45
CA ASN A 66 0.18 -17.93 26.44
C ASN A 66 0.75 -19.14 25.64
N ILE A 67 2.03 -19.09 25.23
CA ILE A 67 2.71 -20.21 24.57
C ILE A 67 2.65 -21.45 25.45
N ALA A 68 3.03 -21.34 26.71
CA ALA A 68 3.03 -22.48 27.64
C ALA A 68 1.62 -23.10 27.78
N ASN A 69 0.57 -22.29 27.88
CA ASN A 69 -0.79 -22.79 27.98
C ASN A 69 -1.28 -23.43 26.68
N ILE A 70 -1.03 -22.79 25.52
CA ILE A 70 -1.42 -23.35 24.22
C ILE A 70 -0.67 -24.66 23.95
N LYS A 71 0.64 -24.71 24.24
CA LYS A 71 1.44 -25.94 24.14
C LYS A 71 0.84 -27.08 24.96
N ARG A 72 0.52 -26.81 26.23
CA ARG A 72 -0.14 -27.79 27.10
C ARG A 72 -1.48 -28.25 26.49
N GLN A 73 -2.33 -27.35 26.02
CA GLN A 73 -3.61 -27.72 25.38
C GLN A 73 -3.42 -28.60 24.13
N ILE A 74 -2.41 -28.36 23.32
CA ILE A 74 -2.09 -29.18 22.16
C ILE A 74 -1.58 -30.57 22.60
N GLN A 75 -0.81 -30.64 23.66
CA GLN A 75 -0.36 -31.92 24.25
C GLN A 75 -1.50 -32.71 24.87
N ASP A 76 -2.45 -32.05 25.56
CA ASP A 76 -3.62 -32.67 26.18
C ASP A 76 -4.50 -33.40 25.15
N ILE A 77 -4.57 -32.89 23.91
CA ILE A 77 -5.28 -33.58 22.81
C ILE A 77 -4.44 -34.68 22.14
N SER A 78 -3.22 -34.91 22.64
CA SER A 78 -2.28 -35.91 22.11
C SER A 78 -1.90 -35.69 20.65
N ALA A 79 -1.91 -34.44 20.15
CA ALA A 79 -1.47 -34.13 18.79
C ALA A 79 0.05 -34.36 18.67
N ILE A 80 0.47 -34.99 17.59
CA ILE A 80 1.87 -35.32 17.32
C ILE A 80 2.55 -34.13 16.67
N TYR A 81 3.35 -33.43 17.45
CA TYR A 81 4.27 -32.41 16.98
C TYR A 81 5.70 -32.76 17.40
N ASP A 82 6.64 -32.34 16.57
CA ASP A 82 8.06 -32.45 16.89
C ASP A 82 8.47 -31.23 17.73
N TRP A 83 8.36 -31.38 19.04
CA TRP A 83 8.67 -30.31 20.00
C TRP A 83 10.15 -29.98 20.10
N ASP A 84 11.04 -30.83 19.58
CA ASP A 84 12.47 -30.55 19.51
C ASP A 84 12.79 -29.59 18.33
N MET A 85 11.85 -29.45 17.38
CA MET A 85 11.88 -28.51 16.28
C MET A 85 10.97 -27.27 16.52
N GLU A 86 10.66 -26.97 17.78
CA GLU A 86 9.86 -25.81 18.15
C GLU A 86 10.61 -24.51 17.85
N VAL A 87 9.95 -23.55 17.24
CA VAL A 87 10.50 -22.22 16.94
C VAL A 87 9.66 -21.11 17.54
N ASN A 88 10.29 -20.01 17.94
CA ASN A 88 9.64 -18.81 18.48
C ASN A 88 10.22 -17.57 17.80
N THR A 89 9.38 -16.77 17.16
CA THR A 89 9.82 -15.56 16.44
C THR A 89 10.42 -14.50 17.37
N THR A 90 10.13 -14.54 18.68
CA THR A 90 10.73 -13.62 19.65
C THR A 90 12.07 -14.09 20.19
N ASP A 91 12.53 -15.28 19.82
CA ASP A 91 13.85 -15.76 20.16
C ASP A 91 14.93 -15.01 19.36
N PRO A 92 15.91 -14.37 20.02
CA PRO A 92 17.03 -13.72 19.33
C PRO A 92 17.77 -14.60 18.34
N GLU A 93 17.94 -15.90 18.65
CA GLU A 93 18.59 -16.86 17.75
C GLU A 93 17.75 -17.14 16.49
N PHE A 94 16.43 -16.93 16.56
CA PHE A 94 15.55 -17.03 15.40
C PHE A 94 15.51 -15.71 14.63
N TYR A 95 15.16 -14.58 15.25
CA TYR A 95 14.97 -13.32 14.53
C TYR A 95 16.26 -12.70 14.00
N LYS A 96 17.44 -13.12 14.47
CA LYS A 96 18.70 -12.71 13.83
C LYS A 96 18.72 -13.00 12.34
N TRP A 97 18.04 -14.07 11.90
CA TRP A 97 17.96 -14.43 10.49
C TRP A 97 17.03 -13.51 9.71
N THR A 98 15.94 -13.06 10.32
CA THR A 98 15.09 -12.01 9.75
C THR A 98 15.86 -10.72 9.56
N GLN A 99 16.63 -10.31 10.59
CA GLN A 99 17.50 -9.13 10.52
C GLN A 99 18.58 -9.30 9.45
N TRP A 100 19.16 -10.47 9.32
CA TRP A 100 20.14 -10.78 8.29
C TRP A 100 19.55 -10.69 6.88
N ILE A 101 18.37 -11.24 6.67
CA ILE A 101 17.64 -11.11 5.40
C ILE A 101 17.38 -9.63 5.09
N PHE A 102 16.94 -8.86 6.07
CA PHE A 102 16.73 -7.42 5.90
C PHE A 102 18.01 -6.69 5.47
N VAL A 103 19.14 -6.97 6.11
CA VAL A 103 20.45 -6.41 5.73
C VAL A 103 20.82 -6.75 4.29
N LYS A 104 20.58 -8.00 3.86
CA LYS A 104 20.81 -8.40 2.45
C LYS A 104 19.90 -7.64 1.49
N MET A 105 18.62 -7.49 1.83
CA MET A 105 17.66 -6.72 1.03
C MET A 105 18.03 -5.23 0.96
N PHE A 106 18.47 -4.65 2.06
CA PHE A 106 18.96 -3.28 2.10
C PHE A 106 20.19 -3.08 1.19
N LYS A 107 21.21 -3.94 1.32
CA LYS A 107 22.40 -3.91 0.46
C LYS A 107 22.08 -4.12 -1.02
N ALA A 108 21.01 -4.84 -1.34
CA ALA A 108 20.52 -5.05 -2.71
C ALA A 108 19.62 -3.89 -3.23
N GLY A 109 19.36 -2.85 -2.41
CA GLY A 109 18.47 -1.74 -2.78
C GLY A 109 16.99 -2.13 -2.83
N LEU A 110 16.61 -3.24 -2.20
CA LEU A 110 15.23 -3.73 -2.10
C LEU A 110 14.52 -3.27 -0.84
N ALA A 111 15.25 -2.84 0.19
CA ALA A 111 14.71 -2.17 1.37
C ALA A 111 15.16 -0.71 1.36
N TYR A 112 14.23 0.23 1.57
CA TYR A 112 14.50 1.66 1.56
C TYR A 112 13.55 2.42 2.48
N GLU A 113 13.95 3.61 2.91
CA GLU A 113 13.15 4.51 3.72
C GLU A 113 12.42 5.53 2.83
N LYS A 114 11.15 5.80 3.12
CA LYS A 114 10.34 6.79 2.43
C LYS A 114 9.41 7.50 3.39
N GLU A 115 9.35 8.81 3.31
CA GLU A 115 8.31 9.61 3.95
C GLU A 115 7.00 9.48 3.19
N MET A 116 5.92 9.15 3.90
CA MET A 116 4.61 8.96 3.29
C MET A 116 3.48 9.24 4.29
N PRO A 117 2.32 9.71 3.81
CA PRO A 117 1.16 9.90 4.65
C PRO A 117 0.57 8.58 5.10
N ILE A 118 0.45 8.40 6.41
CA ILE A 118 -0.24 7.26 7.03
C ILE A 118 -1.53 7.71 7.72
N ASN A 119 -2.47 6.79 7.91
CA ASN A 119 -3.63 7.04 8.76
C ASN A 119 -3.15 7.12 10.21
N TRP A 120 -3.48 8.20 10.89
CA TRP A 120 -3.07 8.44 12.27
C TRP A 120 -4.27 8.62 13.19
N CYS A 121 -4.34 7.84 14.26
CA CYS A 121 -5.32 8.05 15.33
C CYS A 121 -4.72 8.92 16.44
N PRO A 122 -5.18 10.16 16.63
CA PRO A 122 -4.62 11.04 17.66
C PRO A 122 -4.95 10.58 19.09
N SER A 123 -6.03 9.84 19.29
CA SER A 123 -6.43 9.30 20.59
C SER A 123 -5.63 8.04 20.96
N CYS A 124 -5.54 7.06 20.04
CA CYS A 124 -4.72 5.86 20.25
C CYS A 124 -3.23 6.10 20.06
N LYS A 125 -2.85 7.29 19.55
CA LYS A 125 -1.46 7.70 19.30
C LYS A 125 -0.68 6.68 18.44
N THR A 126 -1.30 6.24 17.35
CA THR A 126 -0.72 5.18 16.51
C THR A 126 -1.11 5.36 15.05
N GLY A 127 -0.22 4.88 14.17
CA GLY A 127 -0.55 4.63 12.78
C GLY A 127 -1.54 3.48 12.64
N LEU A 128 -2.48 3.64 11.73
CA LEU A 128 -3.51 2.68 11.43
C LEU A 128 -3.33 2.15 10.00
N ALA A 129 -3.57 0.85 9.82
CA ALA A 129 -3.79 0.30 8.49
C ALA A 129 -5.12 0.85 7.91
N ASN A 130 -5.27 0.78 6.59
CA ASN A 130 -6.50 1.27 5.95
C ASN A 130 -7.76 0.58 6.48
N GLU A 131 -7.61 -0.66 6.88
CA GLU A 131 -8.68 -1.53 7.39
C GLU A 131 -9.11 -1.20 8.83
N GLU A 132 -8.24 -0.53 9.58
CA GLU A 132 -8.51 -0.08 10.95
C GLU A 132 -9.23 1.29 10.98
N VAL A 133 -9.56 1.84 9.78
CA VAL A 133 -10.31 3.08 9.63
C VAL A 133 -11.69 2.79 9.08
N VAL A 134 -12.72 3.03 9.87
CA VAL A 134 -14.13 2.82 9.50
C VAL A 134 -14.85 4.17 9.54
N ASN A 135 -15.45 4.58 8.42
CA ASN A 135 -16.14 5.86 8.29
C ASN A 135 -15.29 7.07 8.74
N GLY A 136 -13.99 7.07 8.42
CA GLY A 136 -13.06 8.12 8.81
C GLY A 136 -12.65 8.13 10.28
N CYS A 137 -13.08 7.15 11.05
CA CYS A 137 -12.80 7.00 12.47
C CYS A 137 -11.96 5.75 12.75
N CYS A 138 -11.21 5.80 13.84
CA CYS A 138 -10.49 4.64 14.35
C CYS A 138 -11.48 3.56 14.81
N GLU A 139 -11.35 2.35 14.31
CA GLU A 139 -12.19 1.20 14.68
C GLU A 139 -12.22 0.96 16.20
N ARG A 140 -11.13 1.29 16.90
CA ARG A 140 -10.97 0.98 18.34
C ARG A 140 -11.57 2.04 19.25
N CYS A 141 -11.28 3.31 18.99
CA CYS A 141 -11.65 4.42 19.89
C CYS A 141 -12.65 5.38 19.28
N HIS A 142 -13.06 5.16 18.03
CA HIS A 142 -14.01 5.98 17.27
C HIS A 142 -13.62 7.46 17.11
N SER A 143 -12.36 7.81 17.40
CA SER A 143 -11.83 9.15 17.13
C SER A 143 -11.58 9.35 15.65
N VAL A 144 -11.79 10.59 15.18
CA VAL A 144 -11.49 10.98 13.79
C VAL A 144 -10.02 10.73 13.49
N VAL A 145 -9.76 10.02 12.40
CA VAL A 145 -8.41 9.72 11.91
C VAL A 145 -7.91 10.88 11.06
N THR A 146 -6.63 11.21 11.20
CA THR A 146 -5.96 12.22 10.39
C THR A 146 -4.86 11.57 9.54
N LYS A 147 -4.35 12.29 8.55
CA LYS A 147 -3.12 11.88 7.84
C LYS A 147 -1.92 12.50 8.53
N LYS A 148 -0.85 11.72 8.67
CA LYS A 148 0.43 12.18 9.22
C LYS A 148 1.56 11.63 8.37
N ASP A 149 2.44 12.51 7.93
CA ASP A 149 3.64 12.09 7.20
C ASP A 149 4.65 11.51 8.18
N LEU A 150 5.01 10.26 7.95
CA LEU A 150 6.02 9.54 8.72
C LEU A 150 6.98 8.81 7.78
N LYS A 151 8.22 8.75 8.19
CA LYS A 151 9.22 7.89 7.54
C LYS A 151 8.88 6.43 7.78
N GLN A 152 8.85 5.67 6.71
CA GLN A 152 8.52 4.25 6.72
C GLN A 152 9.57 3.45 5.95
N TRP A 153 9.91 2.28 6.47
CA TRP A 153 10.67 1.30 5.72
C TRP A 153 9.78 0.55 4.76
N MET A 154 10.23 0.48 3.52
CA MET A 154 9.53 -0.13 2.40
C MET A 154 10.34 -1.30 1.84
N LEU A 155 9.66 -2.37 1.43
CA LEU A 155 10.23 -3.41 0.59
C LEU A 155 9.78 -3.21 -0.85
N LYS A 156 10.75 -3.13 -1.76
CA LYS A 156 10.54 -2.87 -3.19
C LYS A 156 10.06 -4.11 -3.93
N ILE A 157 8.89 -4.63 -3.54
CA ILE A 157 8.28 -5.82 -4.16
C ILE A 157 7.89 -5.56 -5.62
N THR A 158 7.66 -4.31 -6.00
CA THR A 158 7.37 -3.91 -7.38
C THR A 158 8.53 -4.20 -8.34
N ALA A 159 9.77 -4.30 -7.84
CA ALA A 159 10.92 -4.70 -8.65
C ALA A 159 10.78 -6.11 -9.28
N TYR A 160 9.90 -6.92 -8.73
CA TYR A 160 9.62 -8.29 -9.20
C TYR A 160 8.27 -8.42 -9.91
N ALA A 161 7.52 -7.34 -10.11
CA ALA A 161 6.17 -7.38 -10.63
C ALA A 161 6.08 -8.06 -12.00
N ASP A 162 6.97 -7.73 -12.94
CA ASP A 162 7.01 -8.36 -14.27
C ASP A 162 7.36 -9.84 -14.17
N ARG A 163 8.41 -10.16 -13.44
CA ARG A 163 8.84 -11.55 -13.28
C ARG A 163 7.77 -12.41 -12.63
N LEU A 164 7.07 -11.88 -11.62
CA LEU A 164 5.98 -12.61 -10.96
C LEU A 164 4.82 -12.91 -11.92
N LEU A 165 4.52 -11.99 -12.85
CA LEU A 165 3.51 -12.20 -13.89
C LEU A 165 3.97 -13.20 -14.94
N ASP A 166 5.17 -12.99 -15.48
CA ASP A 166 5.71 -13.79 -16.58
C ASP A 166 6.01 -15.24 -16.15
N ASP A 167 6.30 -15.47 -14.86
CA ASP A 167 6.53 -16.80 -14.31
C ASP A 167 5.23 -17.54 -13.96
N LEU A 168 4.04 -16.89 -13.93
CA LEU A 168 2.77 -17.56 -13.67
C LEU A 168 2.45 -18.66 -14.70
N ASP A 169 2.82 -18.44 -15.95
CA ASP A 169 2.57 -19.40 -17.03
C ASP A 169 3.40 -20.70 -16.87
N LYS A 170 4.49 -20.63 -16.13
CA LYS A 170 5.37 -21.79 -15.84
C LYS A 170 4.85 -22.67 -14.69
N LEU A 171 3.84 -22.18 -13.95
CA LEU A 171 3.31 -22.87 -12.77
C LEU A 171 2.13 -23.77 -13.13
N ASP A 172 2.10 -24.98 -12.57
CA ASP A 172 0.95 -25.88 -12.62
C ASP A 172 -0.05 -25.49 -11.51
N TRP A 173 -0.62 -24.27 -11.64
CA TRP A 173 -1.63 -23.73 -10.73
C TRP A 173 -2.98 -23.62 -11.41
N PRO A 174 -4.09 -23.72 -10.64
CA PRO A 174 -5.42 -23.46 -11.18
C PRO A 174 -5.51 -22.06 -11.82
N GLU A 175 -6.13 -21.97 -13.00
CA GLU A 175 -6.26 -20.71 -13.76
C GLU A 175 -6.89 -19.56 -12.94
N LYS A 176 -7.86 -19.90 -12.07
CA LYS A 176 -8.45 -18.94 -11.14
C LYS A 176 -7.39 -18.27 -10.24
N VAL A 177 -6.41 -19.05 -9.76
CA VAL A 177 -5.33 -18.53 -8.90
C VAL A 177 -4.38 -17.65 -9.70
N LYS A 178 -3.98 -18.08 -10.90
CA LYS A 178 -3.14 -17.30 -11.81
C LYS A 178 -3.80 -15.96 -12.14
N LYS A 179 -5.10 -15.98 -12.46
CA LYS A 179 -5.87 -14.76 -12.72
C LYS A 179 -5.90 -13.83 -11.51
N MET A 180 -6.16 -14.36 -10.31
CA MET A 180 -6.16 -13.56 -9.07
C MET A 180 -4.79 -12.90 -8.81
N GLN A 181 -3.68 -13.62 -9.06
CA GLN A 181 -2.33 -13.07 -8.94
C GLN A 181 -2.09 -11.97 -9.96
N GLY A 182 -2.47 -12.20 -11.23
CA GLY A 182 -2.36 -11.23 -12.30
C GLY A 182 -3.16 -9.94 -12.03
N ASP A 183 -4.41 -10.09 -11.59
CA ASP A 183 -5.28 -8.95 -11.24
C ASP A 183 -4.75 -8.17 -10.03
N TRP A 184 -4.10 -8.85 -9.07
CA TRP A 184 -3.45 -8.23 -7.92
C TRP A 184 -2.22 -7.41 -8.31
N ILE A 185 -1.34 -7.96 -9.16
CA ILE A 185 -0.18 -7.25 -9.68
C ILE A 185 -0.62 -6.12 -10.60
N GLY A 186 -1.59 -6.38 -11.45
CA GLY A 186 -2.29 -5.40 -12.26
C GLY A 186 -1.39 -4.58 -13.17
N ARG A 187 -0.53 -5.25 -13.97
CA ARG A 187 0.31 -4.59 -14.98
C ARG A 187 -0.56 -3.90 -16.02
N SER A 188 -0.30 -2.63 -16.25
CA SER A 188 -0.99 -1.81 -17.24
C SER A 188 -0.01 -1.04 -18.11
N TYR A 189 -0.31 -0.97 -19.41
CA TYR A 189 0.46 -0.24 -20.40
C TYR A 189 -0.24 1.06 -20.73
N GLY A 190 0.51 2.16 -20.80
CA GLY A 190 -0.04 3.47 -21.08
C GLY A 190 1.03 4.51 -21.32
N ALA A 191 0.68 5.77 -21.06
CA ALA A 191 1.56 6.91 -21.14
C ALA A 191 1.42 7.81 -19.90
N GLU A 192 2.54 8.40 -19.49
CA GLU A 192 2.53 9.63 -18.70
C GLU A 192 2.44 10.80 -19.67
N VAL A 193 1.57 11.75 -19.39
CA VAL A 193 1.30 12.93 -20.24
C VAL A 193 1.36 14.18 -19.37
N ASP A 194 2.09 15.17 -19.82
CA ASP A 194 2.31 16.43 -19.12
C ASP A 194 1.35 17.52 -19.64
N PHE A 195 0.52 18.03 -18.76
CA PHE A 195 -0.39 19.14 -19.02
C PHE A 195 0.18 20.40 -18.35
N LYS A 196 0.49 21.43 -19.12
CA LYS A 196 0.91 22.71 -18.56
C LYS A 196 -0.26 23.40 -17.87
N VAL A 197 -0.02 24.00 -16.72
CA VAL A 197 -1.02 24.83 -16.05
C VAL A 197 -1.07 26.20 -16.73
N ASP A 198 -2.27 26.63 -17.10
CA ASP A 198 -2.46 27.91 -17.80
C ASP A 198 -2.01 29.10 -16.92
N GLY A 199 -1.14 29.94 -17.45
CA GLY A 199 -0.61 31.12 -16.76
C GLY A 199 0.39 30.82 -15.64
N LYS A 200 0.88 29.58 -15.51
CA LYS A 200 1.88 29.17 -14.51
C LYS A 200 2.98 28.32 -15.16
N ASP A 201 4.14 28.21 -14.48
CA ASP A 201 5.27 27.39 -14.95
C ASP A 201 5.10 25.91 -14.59
N GLU A 202 4.10 25.56 -13.74
CA GLU A 202 3.86 24.20 -13.30
C GLU A 202 3.22 23.35 -14.40
N SER A 203 3.53 22.06 -14.35
CA SER A 203 2.89 21.03 -15.17
C SER A 203 2.31 19.94 -14.28
N ILE A 204 1.19 19.37 -14.71
CA ILE A 204 0.54 18.22 -14.08
C ILE A 204 0.76 17.01 -14.96
N THR A 205 1.48 16.02 -14.45
CA THR A 205 1.67 14.75 -15.14
C THR A 205 0.52 13.81 -14.79
N VAL A 206 -0.14 13.23 -15.78
CA VAL A 206 -1.17 12.20 -15.61
C VAL A 206 -0.69 10.88 -16.20
N TYR A 207 -1.10 9.76 -15.59
CA TYR A 207 -0.94 8.44 -16.20
C TYR A 207 -2.28 7.98 -16.79
N THR A 208 -2.26 7.54 -18.04
CA THR A 208 -3.45 7.01 -18.70
C THR A 208 -3.16 5.69 -19.42
N THR A 209 -4.10 4.74 -19.33
CA THR A 209 -4.12 3.51 -20.13
C THR A 209 -4.86 3.70 -21.46
N ARG A 210 -5.45 4.89 -21.67
CA ARG A 210 -6.21 5.28 -22.86
C ARG A 210 -5.64 6.55 -23.48
N PRO A 211 -4.33 6.55 -23.89
CA PRO A 211 -3.73 7.71 -24.55
C PRO A 211 -4.39 8.06 -25.89
N ASP A 212 -5.05 7.09 -26.52
CA ASP A 212 -5.88 7.25 -27.70
C ASP A 212 -7.02 8.27 -27.51
N THR A 213 -7.54 8.42 -26.29
CA THR A 213 -8.68 9.31 -26.03
C THR A 213 -8.29 10.73 -25.60
N LEU A 214 -7.02 11.11 -25.66
CA LEU A 214 -6.50 12.38 -25.12
C LEU A 214 -7.18 13.63 -25.71
N HIS A 215 -7.60 13.60 -26.98
CA HIS A 215 -8.39 14.68 -27.60
C HIS A 215 -9.75 14.91 -26.94
N GLY A 216 -10.33 13.89 -26.32
CA GLY A 216 -11.60 13.92 -25.60
C GLY A 216 -11.47 14.32 -24.13
N ALA A 217 -10.29 14.64 -23.64
CA ALA A 217 -10.11 15.13 -22.28
C ALA A 217 -10.72 16.53 -22.14
N THR A 218 -11.77 16.65 -21.34
CA THR A 218 -12.53 17.89 -21.17
C THR A 218 -12.36 18.53 -19.79
N PHE A 219 -11.83 17.78 -18.82
CA PHE A 219 -11.44 18.28 -17.52
C PHE A 219 -10.33 17.40 -16.94
N MET A 220 -9.76 17.86 -15.84
CA MET A 220 -8.72 17.15 -15.09
C MET A 220 -9.12 17.08 -13.64
N VAL A 221 -8.79 15.96 -12.98
CA VAL A 221 -9.06 15.78 -11.55
C VAL A 221 -7.78 15.39 -10.83
N LEU A 222 -7.49 16.10 -9.74
CA LEU A 222 -6.40 15.80 -8.82
C LEU A 222 -6.95 15.23 -7.50
N ALA A 223 -6.16 14.38 -6.88
CA ALA A 223 -6.40 13.97 -5.51
C ALA A 223 -6.34 15.19 -4.57
N PRO A 224 -7.17 15.25 -3.53
CA PRO A 224 -7.12 16.35 -2.56
C PRO A 224 -5.75 16.51 -1.87
N GLU A 225 -5.00 15.42 -1.76
CA GLU A 225 -3.65 15.36 -1.18
C GLU A 225 -2.52 15.69 -2.19
N HIS A 226 -2.87 15.96 -3.45
CA HIS A 226 -1.86 16.27 -4.46
C HIS A 226 -1.09 17.54 -4.09
N LYS A 227 0.24 17.54 -4.30
CA LYS A 227 1.14 18.65 -3.93
C LYS A 227 0.72 20.02 -4.49
N LEU A 228 0.08 20.04 -5.66
CA LEU A 228 -0.40 21.26 -6.30
C LEU A 228 -1.83 21.64 -5.90
N ALA A 229 -2.57 20.83 -5.13
CA ALA A 229 -3.99 21.06 -4.86
C ALA A 229 -4.26 22.46 -4.27
N LYS A 230 -3.45 22.90 -3.30
CA LYS A 230 -3.59 24.22 -2.68
C LYS A 230 -3.10 25.37 -3.57
N SER A 231 -2.01 25.19 -4.32
CA SER A 231 -1.42 26.23 -5.16
C SER A 231 -2.23 26.53 -6.42
N LEU A 232 -3.09 25.58 -6.82
CA LEU A 232 -4.00 25.74 -7.96
C LEU A 232 -5.28 26.50 -7.61
N ALA A 233 -5.60 26.66 -6.32
CA ALA A 233 -6.74 27.47 -5.90
C ALA A 233 -6.51 28.95 -6.21
N THR A 234 -7.51 29.58 -6.83
CA THR A 234 -7.56 31.07 -6.97
C THR A 234 -8.06 31.70 -5.66
N ASP A 235 -7.94 32.99 -5.53
CA ASP A 235 -8.43 33.68 -4.31
C ASP A 235 -9.94 33.49 -4.11
N GLU A 236 -10.69 33.33 -5.19
CA GLU A 236 -12.14 33.11 -5.17
C GLU A 236 -12.51 31.70 -4.71
N THR A 237 -11.70 30.68 -5.06
CA THR A 237 -11.99 29.28 -4.78
C THR A 237 -11.24 28.72 -3.58
N ARG A 238 -10.30 29.48 -3.00
CA ARG A 238 -9.37 29.03 -1.94
C ARG A 238 -10.09 28.39 -0.75
N LYS A 239 -11.12 29.07 -0.25
CA LYS A 239 -11.88 28.57 0.90
C LYS A 239 -12.55 27.23 0.62
N ASP A 240 -13.24 27.11 -0.53
CA ASP A 240 -13.95 25.90 -0.90
C ASP A 240 -12.98 24.72 -1.14
N VAL A 241 -11.82 25.01 -1.72
CA VAL A 241 -10.73 24.04 -1.93
C VAL A 241 -10.16 23.55 -0.59
N GLU A 242 -9.87 24.46 0.34
CA GLU A 242 -9.35 24.10 1.67
C GLU A 242 -10.36 23.28 2.47
N ASP A 243 -11.64 23.68 2.45
CA ASP A 243 -12.74 22.95 3.10
C ASP A 243 -12.90 21.54 2.50
N TYR A 244 -12.76 21.42 1.17
CA TYR A 244 -12.84 20.12 0.49
C TYR A 244 -11.67 19.21 0.84
N ILE A 245 -10.43 19.75 0.84
CA ILE A 245 -9.22 19.02 1.24
C ILE A 245 -9.37 18.49 2.67
N PHE A 246 -9.86 19.34 3.58
CA PHE A 246 -10.09 18.95 4.96
C PHE A 246 -11.11 17.80 5.07
N LYS A 247 -12.28 17.91 4.42
CA LYS A 247 -13.30 16.86 4.40
C LYS A 247 -12.75 15.53 3.83
N ALA A 248 -12.01 15.59 2.73
CA ALA A 248 -11.42 14.41 2.11
C ALA A 248 -10.36 13.75 3.02
N SER A 249 -9.59 14.55 3.78
CA SER A 249 -8.55 14.04 4.70
C SER A 249 -9.11 13.21 5.86
N THR A 250 -10.38 13.38 6.19
CA THR A 250 -11.05 12.62 7.27
C THR A 250 -11.67 11.30 6.81
N ARG A 251 -11.62 10.99 5.50
CA ARG A 251 -12.19 9.77 4.90
C ARG A 251 -11.09 8.75 4.58
N SER A 252 -11.38 7.46 4.78
CA SER A 252 -10.46 6.41 4.35
C SER A 252 -10.47 6.24 2.83
N ASN A 253 -9.37 5.71 2.27
CA ASN A 253 -9.32 5.41 0.83
C ASN A 253 -10.37 4.35 0.42
N ILE A 254 -10.74 3.45 1.34
CA ILE A 254 -11.76 2.42 1.08
C ILE A 254 -13.15 3.06 0.98
N ASP A 255 -13.51 3.93 1.93
CA ASP A 255 -14.80 4.65 1.91
C ASP A 255 -14.92 5.51 0.64
N ARG A 256 -13.84 6.20 0.25
CA ARG A 256 -13.78 7.01 -0.97
C ARG A 256 -13.98 6.19 -2.24
N MET A 257 -13.46 4.95 -2.29
CA MET A 257 -13.63 4.06 -3.45
C MET A 257 -15.02 3.42 -3.52
N GLN A 258 -15.69 3.24 -2.37
CA GLN A 258 -17.02 2.61 -2.30
C GLN A 258 -18.17 3.59 -2.48
N ASP A 259 -17.93 4.88 -2.31
CA ASP A 259 -18.95 5.90 -2.41
C ASP A 259 -19.41 6.06 -3.88
N LYS A 260 -20.73 5.96 -4.06
CA LYS A 260 -21.36 6.12 -5.38
C LYS A 260 -21.54 7.60 -5.75
N GLU A 261 -21.61 8.49 -4.77
CA GLU A 261 -21.81 9.90 -5.03
C GLU A 261 -20.51 10.58 -5.43
N LYS A 262 -20.44 11.14 -6.64
CA LYS A 262 -19.29 11.92 -7.10
C LYS A 262 -19.29 13.29 -6.43
N THR A 263 -18.24 13.59 -5.69
CA THR A 263 -18.01 14.91 -5.09
C THR A 263 -16.79 15.57 -5.71
N GLY A 264 -16.73 16.89 -5.70
CA GLY A 264 -15.58 17.62 -6.24
C GLY A 264 -15.69 19.10 -6.03
N VAL A 265 -14.57 19.80 -6.15
CA VAL A 265 -14.47 21.26 -6.10
C VAL A 265 -13.60 21.77 -7.24
N PHE A 266 -14.04 22.81 -7.92
CA PHE A 266 -13.25 23.49 -8.94
C PHE A 266 -12.14 24.33 -8.30
N THR A 267 -10.91 24.23 -8.81
CA THR A 267 -9.77 24.96 -8.26
C THR A 267 -9.70 26.42 -8.71
N GLY A 268 -10.43 26.81 -9.76
CA GLY A 268 -10.29 28.09 -10.43
C GLY A 268 -9.22 28.13 -11.51
N SER A 269 -8.35 27.11 -11.58
CA SER A 269 -7.27 26.99 -12.55
C SER A 269 -7.60 26.05 -13.70
N TYR A 270 -6.87 26.20 -14.80
CA TYR A 270 -7.01 25.38 -15.99
C TYR A 270 -5.67 24.75 -16.38
N ALA A 271 -5.71 23.60 -17.00
CA ALA A 271 -4.57 22.97 -17.68
C ALA A 271 -4.75 23.06 -19.21
N ILE A 272 -3.67 22.98 -19.95
CA ILE A 272 -3.67 23.01 -21.41
C ILE A 272 -3.50 21.59 -21.92
N ASN A 273 -4.46 21.09 -22.69
CA ASN A 273 -4.33 19.82 -23.36
C ASN A 273 -3.22 19.88 -24.42
N PRO A 274 -2.16 19.07 -24.31
CA PRO A 274 -0.99 19.20 -25.17
C PRO A 274 -1.24 18.85 -26.65
N LEU A 275 -2.30 18.08 -26.97
CA LEU A 275 -2.61 17.72 -28.36
C LEU A 275 -3.40 18.79 -29.11
N ASN A 276 -4.34 19.45 -28.44
CA ASN A 276 -5.27 20.37 -29.13
C ASN A 276 -5.23 21.80 -28.61
N GLY A 277 -4.39 22.10 -27.61
CA GLY A 277 -4.24 23.42 -27.01
C GLY A 277 -5.44 23.95 -26.22
N LYS A 278 -6.50 23.15 -26.05
CA LYS A 278 -7.70 23.55 -25.31
C LYS A 278 -7.44 23.62 -23.81
N LYS A 279 -8.03 24.61 -23.17
CA LYS A 279 -8.02 24.74 -21.71
C LYS A 279 -9.04 23.77 -21.11
N VAL A 280 -8.61 22.97 -20.14
CA VAL A 280 -9.44 22.04 -19.38
C VAL A 280 -9.44 22.44 -17.90
N PRO A 281 -10.61 22.57 -17.25
CA PRO A 281 -10.69 22.98 -15.86
C PRO A 281 -10.09 21.90 -14.94
N ILE A 282 -9.43 22.35 -13.89
CA ILE A 282 -8.79 21.49 -12.89
C ILE A 282 -9.70 21.41 -11.66
N TRP A 283 -10.09 20.19 -11.30
CA TRP A 283 -10.93 19.87 -10.17
C TRP A 283 -10.16 19.08 -9.12
N LEU A 284 -10.57 19.15 -7.86
CA LEU A 284 -10.21 18.16 -6.84
C LEU A 284 -11.39 17.23 -6.63
N SER A 285 -11.12 15.95 -6.52
CA SER A 285 -12.13 14.97 -6.14
C SER A 285 -11.52 13.81 -5.38
N ASP A 286 -12.30 13.28 -4.44
CA ASP A 286 -11.89 12.21 -3.53
C ASP A 286 -11.90 10.82 -4.16
N TYR A 287 -12.45 10.64 -5.37
CA TYR A 287 -12.33 9.37 -6.11
C TYR A 287 -10.95 9.18 -6.76
N VAL A 288 -10.11 10.21 -6.81
CA VAL A 288 -8.71 10.12 -7.22
C VAL A 288 -7.83 9.97 -5.98
N LEU A 289 -6.94 8.97 -6.00
CA LEU A 289 -6.04 8.69 -4.89
C LEU A 289 -4.64 9.19 -5.19
N ALA A 290 -4.03 9.91 -4.24
CA ALA A 290 -2.69 10.48 -4.40
C ALA A 290 -1.58 9.43 -4.52
N ASP A 291 -1.80 8.25 -4.00
CA ASP A 291 -0.86 7.13 -3.97
C ASP A 291 -1.03 6.15 -5.15
N TYR A 292 -1.93 6.45 -6.08
CA TYR A 292 -2.11 5.70 -7.33
C TYR A 292 -1.73 6.53 -8.55
N GLY A 293 -0.78 6.04 -9.33
CA GLY A 293 -0.24 6.76 -10.49
C GLY A 293 0.47 8.04 -10.08
N THR A 294 0.02 9.16 -10.63
CA THR A 294 0.55 10.51 -10.35
C THR A 294 -0.31 11.30 -9.35
N GLY A 295 -1.41 10.74 -8.85
CA GLY A 295 -2.40 11.48 -8.07
C GLY A 295 -3.22 12.48 -8.89
N ALA A 296 -3.14 12.41 -10.21
CA ALA A 296 -3.90 13.22 -11.15
C ALA A 296 -4.37 12.37 -12.34
N ILE A 297 -5.54 12.67 -12.87
CA ILE A 297 -6.11 12.01 -14.04
C ILE A 297 -6.62 13.05 -15.05
N MET A 298 -6.48 12.74 -16.33
CA MET A 298 -7.27 13.36 -17.37
C MET A 298 -8.62 12.66 -17.44
N CYS A 299 -9.69 13.41 -17.61
CA CYS A 299 -11.04 12.88 -17.64
C CYS A 299 -11.63 12.95 -19.03
N VAL A 300 -12.12 11.81 -19.49
CA VAL A 300 -12.71 11.65 -20.84
C VAL A 300 -14.15 11.14 -20.71
N PRO A 301 -15.10 12.03 -20.40
CA PRO A 301 -16.46 11.64 -20.03
C PRO A 301 -17.20 10.87 -21.10
N ALA A 302 -16.88 11.03 -22.38
CA ALA A 302 -17.50 10.23 -23.43
C ALA A 302 -17.09 8.74 -23.39
N HIS A 303 -16.00 8.37 -22.70
CA HIS A 303 -15.40 7.03 -22.74
C HIS A 303 -15.06 6.41 -21.37
N ASP A 304 -15.50 7.02 -20.27
CA ASP A 304 -15.39 6.50 -18.91
C ASP A 304 -16.66 6.84 -18.12
N ASP A 305 -17.30 5.83 -17.52
CA ASP A 305 -18.58 6.00 -16.81
C ASP A 305 -18.46 6.95 -15.62
N ARG A 306 -17.34 6.90 -14.88
CA ARG A 306 -17.11 7.76 -13.70
C ARG A 306 -16.95 9.21 -14.11
N ASP A 307 -16.21 9.44 -15.20
CA ASP A 307 -16.00 10.78 -15.76
C ASP A 307 -17.31 11.33 -16.35
N PHE A 308 -18.14 10.45 -16.95
CA PHE A 308 -19.44 10.80 -17.48
C PHE A 308 -20.39 11.27 -16.37
N GLU A 309 -20.50 10.50 -15.28
CA GLU A 309 -21.32 10.86 -14.12
C GLU A 309 -20.86 12.19 -13.52
N PHE A 310 -19.54 12.40 -13.38
CA PHE A 310 -18.97 13.63 -12.89
C PHE A 310 -19.28 14.82 -13.82
N ALA A 311 -19.07 14.65 -15.13
CA ALA A 311 -19.35 15.69 -16.12
C ALA A 311 -20.84 16.09 -16.13
N LYS A 312 -21.75 15.12 -16.02
CA LYS A 312 -23.20 15.39 -15.91
C LYS A 312 -23.53 16.16 -14.63
N LYS A 313 -22.96 15.75 -13.47
CA LYS A 313 -23.22 16.43 -12.19
C LYS A 313 -22.75 17.89 -12.18
N PHE A 314 -21.58 18.15 -12.76
CA PHE A 314 -20.96 19.49 -12.76
C PHE A 314 -21.13 20.26 -14.07
N ASN A 315 -21.99 19.76 -14.97
CA ASN A 315 -22.31 20.38 -16.26
C ASN A 315 -21.05 20.68 -17.11
N LEU A 316 -20.12 19.72 -17.18
CA LEU A 316 -18.88 19.81 -17.95
C LEU A 316 -19.08 19.26 -19.39
N PRO A 317 -18.29 19.73 -20.37
CA PRO A 317 -18.39 19.26 -21.75
C PRO A 317 -18.10 17.76 -21.89
N ILE A 318 -18.84 17.08 -22.77
CA ILE A 318 -18.64 15.69 -23.15
C ILE A 318 -18.33 15.67 -24.65
N ILE A 319 -17.14 15.19 -25.02
CA ILE A 319 -16.67 15.12 -26.40
C ILE A 319 -16.36 13.67 -26.74
N GLN A 320 -17.15 13.11 -27.65
CA GLN A 320 -16.93 11.75 -28.16
C GLN A 320 -15.74 11.76 -29.13
N VAL A 321 -14.76 10.86 -28.90
CA VAL A 321 -13.56 10.71 -29.75
C VAL A 321 -13.41 9.30 -30.35
N ILE A 322 -14.22 8.35 -29.92
CA ILE A 322 -14.30 7.02 -30.52
C ILE A 322 -15.76 6.75 -30.84
N ALA A 323 -16.02 6.35 -32.07
CA ALA A 323 -17.34 6.05 -32.53
C ALA A 323 -17.40 4.69 -33.21
N LYS A 324 -18.49 3.95 -33.01
CA LYS A 324 -18.83 2.79 -33.82
C LYS A 324 -19.16 3.31 -35.21
N ASP A 325 -18.60 2.76 -36.23
CA ASP A 325 -18.84 3.15 -37.62
C ASP A 325 -18.54 4.64 -37.97
N GLY A 326 -17.71 5.32 -37.16
CA GLY A 326 -17.27 6.72 -37.38
C GLY A 326 -18.37 7.77 -37.25
N LYS A 327 -19.51 7.44 -36.64
CA LYS A 327 -20.63 8.38 -36.42
C LYS A 327 -20.76 8.80 -34.97
N GLU A 328 -20.83 10.09 -34.75
CA GLU A 328 -21.02 10.68 -33.41
C GLU A 328 -22.45 10.36 -32.90
N ILE A 329 -22.56 10.09 -31.59
CA ILE A 329 -23.83 9.87 -30.90
C ILE A 329 -24.42 11.22 -30.50
N GLU A 330 -25.53 11.61 -31.08
CA GLU A 330 -26.27 12.79 -30.66
C GLU A 330 -26.89 12.55 -29.27
N ASN A 331 -26.66 13.45 -28.30
CA ASN A 331 -27.20 13.40 -26.93
C ASN A 331 -26.85 12.10 -26.17
N MET A 332 -25.55 11.91 -25.89
CA MET A 332 -25.07 10.78 -25.10
C MET A 332 -25.77 10.72 -23.73
N THR A 333 -26.40 9.60 -23.43
CA THR A 333 -27.02 9.30 -22.13
C THR A 333 -26.14 8.50 -21.20
N GLU A 334 -25.13 7.83 -21.76
CA GLU A 334 -24.12 7.02 -21.09
C GLU A 334 -22.77 7.12 -21.81
N ALA A 335 -21.69 6.73 -21.15
CA ALA A 335 -20.38 6.70 -21.78
C ALA A 335 -20.27 5.56 -22.81
N TYR A 336 -19.59 5.81 -23.92
CA TYR A 336 -19.21 4.78 -24.88
C TYR A 336 -17.88 4.14 -24.43
N THR A 337 -17.97 3.04 -23.71
CA THR A 337 -16.81 2.39 -23.07
C THR A 337 -16.16 1.30 -23.92
N GLU A 338 -16.70 0.99 -25.10
CA GLU A 338 -16.09 0.01 -25.99
C GLU A 338 -14.71 0.46 -26.46
N ALA A 339 -13.77 -0.49 -26.47
CA ALA A 339 -12.38 -0.20 -26.79
C ALA A 339 -12.13 -0.08 -28.32
N ALA A 340 -13.01 -0.62 -29.15
CA ALA A 340 -12.88 -0.63 -30.59
C ALA A 340 -13.83 0.38 -31.25
N GLY A 341 -13.36 1.05 -32.27
CA GLY A 341 -14.09 2.03 -33.05
C GLY A 341 -13.18 2.96 -33.84
N THR A 342 -13.76 3.81 -34.63
CA THR A 342 -13.04 4.79 -35.44
C THR A 342 -12.88 6.09 -34.68
N MET A 343 -11.68 6.69 -34.71
CA MET A 343 -11.42 7.98 -34.11
C MET A 343 -12.18 9.10 -34.83
N ILE A 344 -12.85 9.94 -34.06
CA ILE A 344 -13.53 11.16 -34.50
C ILE A 344 -13.15 12.32 -33.57
N ASN A 345 -13.34 13.55 -33.94
CA ASN A 345 -13.05 14.76 -33.13
C ASN A 345 -11.63 14.80 -32.57
N SER A 346 -10.68 14.14 -33.24
CA SER A 346 -9.33 13.84 -32.76
C SER A 346 -8.21 14.39 -33.65
N GLY A 347 -8.48 15.44 -34.43
CA GLY A 347 -7.48 16.08 -35.28
C GLY A 347 -6.86 15.09 -36.28
N ASP A 348 -5.51 15.01 -36.28
CA ASP A 348 -4.76 14.12 -37.17
C ASP A 348 -5.01 12.62 -36.92
N TRP A 349 -5.63 12.27 -35.81
CA TRP A 349 -6.00 10.89 -35.48
C TRP A 349 -7.37 10.48 -36.02
N ASN A 350 -8.12 11.40 -36.62
CA ASN A 350 -9.41 11.07 -37.20
C ASN A 350 -9.33 9.97 -38.26
N GLY A 351 -10.25 9.02 -38.19
CA GLY A 351 -10.29 7.88 -39.11
C GLY A 351 -9.40 6.71 -38.75
N MET A 352 -8.51 6.85 -37.75
CA MET A 352 -7.71 5.73 -37.25
C MET A 352 -8.57 4.78 -36.43
N GLU A 353 -8.17 3.51 -36.42
CA GLU A 353 -8.79 2.50 -35.54
C GLU A 353 -8.28 2.68 -34.11
N SER A 354 -9.19 2.85 -33.13
CA SER A 354 -8.82 3.14 -31.74
C SER A 354 -7.99 2.05 -31.09
N SER A 355 -8.21 0.79 -31.45
CA SER A 355 -7.46 -0.36 -30.93
C SER A 355 -5.98 -0.36 -31.37
N VAL A 356 -5.71 0.17 -32.57
CA VAL A 356 -4.35 0.37 -33.10
C VAL A 356 -3.72 1.59 -32.46
N LEU A 357 -4.44 2.73 -32.49
CA LEU A 357 -3.96 3.98 -31.91
C LEU A 357 -3.61 3.84 -30.41
N LYS A 358 -4.40 3.12 -29.64
CA LYS A 358 -4.14 2.83 -28.20
C LYS A 358 -2.74 2.25 -27.98
N LYS A 359 -2.23 1.44 -28.90
CA LYS A 359 -0.89 0.82 -28.82
C LYS A 359 0.20 1.78 -29.29
N GLU A 360 -0.08 2.61 -30.28
CA GLU A 360 0.88 3.50 -30.94
C GLU A 360 0.98 4.88 -30.25
N ALA A 361 -0.13 5.37 -29.68
CA ALA A 361 -0.20 6.69 -29.05
C ALA A 361 0.89 6.95 -27.98
N PRO A 362 1.26 5.98 -27.11
CA PRO A 362 2.36 6.22 -26.15
C PRO A 362 3.69 6.62 -26.83
N GLU A 363 4.03 5.98 -27.95
CA GLU A 363 5.25 6.30 -28.70
C GLU A 363 5.12 7.61 -29.47
N MET A 364 3.91 7.92 -29.97
CA MET A 364 3.66 9.20 -30.64
C MET A 364 3.77 10.36 -29.66
N ILE A 365 3.21 10.24 -28.46
CA ILE A 365 3.27 11.22 -27.36
C ILE A 365 4.73 11.48 -26.95
N GLU A 366 5.53 10.43 -26.84
CA GLU A 366 6.97 10.54 -26.51
C GLU A 366 7.73 11.28 -27.61
N LYS A 367 7.48 10.97 -28.88
CA LYS A 367 8.08 11.68 -30.02
C LYS A 367 7.68 13.15 -30.12
N MET A 368 6.44 13.47 -29.69
CA MET A 368 5.94 14.86 -29.63
C MET A 368 6.51 15.64 -28.43
N GLY A 369 7.14 14.97 -27.45
CA GLY A 369 7.88 15.61 -26.37
C GLY A 369 7.05 16.10 -25.18
N PHE A 370 5.77 15.70 -25.06
CA PHE A 370 4.92 16.08 -23.94
C PHE A 370 4.51 14.90 -23.04
N GLY A 371 5.19 13.78 -23.15
CA GLY A 371 4.97 12.62 -22.32
C GLY A 371 5.93 11.48 -22.61
N LYS A 372 5.69 10.33 -22.02
CA LYS A 372 6.51 9.12 -22.24
C LYS A 372 5.67 7.85 -22.07
N LYS A 373 6.08 6.80 -22.78
CA LYS A 373 5.55 5.45 -22.60
C LYS A 373 5.83 4.97 -21.18
N LYS A 374 4.85 4.37 -20.54
CA LYS A 374 4.96 3.91 -19.15
C LYS A 374 4.21 2.63 -18.91
N VAL A 375 4.85 1.72 -18.17
CA VAL A 375 4.20 0.57 -17.56
C VAL A 375 3.95 0.88 -16.10
N ASN A 376 2.74 0.63 -15.62
CA ASN A 376 2.36 0.85 -14.24
C ASN A 376 1.75 -0.44 -13.65
N TYR A 377 1.75 -0.54 -12.32
CA TYR A 377 1.25 -1.69 -11.58
C TYR A 377 0.27 -1.24 -10.50
N LYS A 378 -0.74 -2.07 -10.21
CA LYS A 378 -1.56 -1.91 -9.00
C LYS A 378 -0.79 -2.31 -7.76
N LEU A 379 0.11 -3.30 -7.88
CA LEU A 379 1.03 -3.72 -6.82
C LEU A 379 1.83 -2.52 -6.35
N ARG A 380 1.94 -2.37 -5.04
CA ARG A 380 2.73 -1.31 -4.39
C ARG A 380 3.81 -1.92 -3.54
N ASP A 381 4.87 -1.15 -3.30
CA ASP A 381 5.89 -1.53 -2.35
C ASP A 381 5.30 -1.69 -0.96
N TRP A 382 5.80 -2.65 -0.23
CA TRP A 382 5.24 -3.03 1.06
C TRP A 382 5.82 -2.22 2.21
N VAL A 383 4.94 -1.56 3.00
CA VAL A 383 5.29 -0.89 4.26
C VAL A 383 5.37 -1.95 5.35
N PHE A 384 6.57 -2.26 5.82
CA PHE A 384 6.75 -3.31 6.82
C PHE A 384 7.17 -2.79 8.20
N SER A 385 7.61 -1.55 8.33
CA SER A 385 7.99 -0.96 9.61
C SER A 385 6.78 -0.53 10.44
N ARG A 386 6.92 -0.62 11.76
CA ARG A 386 5.92 -0.17 12.73
C ARG A 386 6.57 0.63 13.84
N GLN A 387 5.86 1.63 14.35
CA GLN A 387 6.25 2.46 15.47
C GLN A 387 5.79 1.79 16.78
N ARG A 388 6.27 0.56 16.99
CA ARG A 388 5.87 -0.32 18.11
C ARG A 388 7.09 -0.88 18.81
N TYR A 389 6.91 -1.25 20.09
CA TYR A 389 7.96 -1.88 20.88
C TYR A 389 8.10 -3.37 20.55
N TRP A 390 6.96 -4.11 20.56
CA TRP A 390 6.99 -5.55 20.46
C TRP A 390 7.09 -6.03 19.01
N GLY A 391 8.27 -5.97 18.49
CA GLY A 391 8.66 -6.38 17.15
C GLY A 391 10.17 -6.54 17.01
N GLU A 392 10.62 -7.06 15.90
CA GLU A 392 12.04 -7.24 15.61
C GLU A 392 12.69 -5.87 15.34
N PRO A 393 13.75 -5.50 16.06
CA PRO A 393 14.47 -4.26 15.76
C PRO A 393 15.04 -4.28 14.34
N ILE A 394 14.84 -3.20 13.61
CA ILE A 394 15.41 -3.06 12.26
C ILE A 394 16.91 -2.77 12.40
N PRO A 395 17.81 -3.58 11.80
CA PRO A 395 19.24 -3.51 12.04
C PRO A 395 19.93 -2.41 11.20
N ILE A 396 19.46 -1.16 11.38
CA ILE A 396 20.01 0.04 10.73
C ILE A 396 20.49 1.05 11.77
N ILE A 397 21.54 1.76 11.40
CA ILE A 397 22.12 2.87 12.18
C ILE A 397 22.07 4.12 11.29
N HIS A 398 21.45 5.18 11.81
CA HIS A 398 21.38 6.50 11.17
C HIS A 398 22.60 7.31 11.58
N CYS A 399 23.52 7.51 10.66
CA CYS A 399 24.72 8.33 10.85
C CYS A 399 24.55 9.68 10.13
N PRO A 400 24.84 10.82 10.78
CA PRO A 400 24.75 12.13 10.13
C PRO A 400 25.62 12.27 8.87
N ASP A 401 26.77 11.58 8.82
CA ASP A 401 27.71 11.68 7.73
C ASP A 401 27.56 10.55 6.68
N CYS A 402 27.24 9.33 7.15
CA CYS A 402 27.18 8.14 6.28
C CYS A 402 25.76 7.78 5.82
N GLY A 403 24.71 8.45 6.37
CA GLY A 403 23.32 8.09 6.12
C GLY A 403 22.90 6.81 6.84
N CYS A 404 22.06 6.00 6.20
CA CYS A 404 21.60 4.71 6.72
C CYS A 404 22.70 3.66 6.53
N VAL A 405 23.21 3.13 7.63
CA VAL A 405 24.29 2.12 7.65
C VAL A 405 23.75 0.84 8.29
N PRO A 406 23.84 -0.33 7.65
CA PRO A 406 23.39 -1.58 8.25
C PRO A 406 24.35 -2.00 9.38
N VAL A 407 23.78 -2.60 10.42
CA VAL A 407 24.56 -3.26 11.46
C VAL A 407 25.41 -4.37 10.84
N PRO A 408 26.70 -4.52 11.20
CA PRO A 408 27.53 -5.63 10.73
C PRO A 408 26.89 -6.99 11.03
N GLU A 409 27.00 -7.93 10.09
CA GLU A 409 26.32 -9.23 10.18
C GLU A 409 26.78 -10.08 11.37
N ASP A 410 28.02 -9.91 11.79
CA ASP A 410 28.63 -10.56 12.96
C ASP A 410 28.16 -9.94 14.30
N GLN A 411 27.50 -8.79 14.27
CA GLN A 411 26.90 -8.12 15.44
C GLN A 411 25.39 -8.37 15.55
N LEU A 412 24.82 -9.20 14.69
CA LEU A 412 23.42 -9.62 14.79
C LEU A 412 23.27 -10.74 15.83
N PRO A 413 22.16 -10.77 16.57
CA PRO A 413 21.00 -9.90 16.47
C PRO A 413 21.14 -8.57 17.21
N VAL A 414 20.51 -7.50 16.69
CA VAL A 414 20.20 -6.32 17.50
C VAL A 414 19.08 -6.70 18.45
N LEU A 415 19.39 -6.73 19.73
CA LEU A 415 18.43 -7.15 20.76
C LEU A 415 17.40 -6.06 21.06
N LEU A 416 16.15 -6.51 21.28
CA LEU A 416 15.11 -5.64 21.82
C LEU A 416 15.41 -5.35 23.29
N PRO A 417 15.52 -4.06 23.71
CA PRO A 417 15.83 -3.72 25.09
C PRO A 417 14.68 -4.09 26.03
N GLU A 418 14.99 -4.41 27.28
CA GLU A 418 13.97 -4.56 28.31
C GLU A 418 13.52 -3.20 28.82
N VAL A 419 12.21 -2.97 28.84
CA VAL A 419 11.62 -1.70 29.26
C VAL A 419 10.41 -1.94 30.15
N GLU A 420 10.24 -1.08 31.14
CA GLU A 420 9.04 -1.10 31.99
C GLU A 420 7.84 -0.44 31.31
N LYS A 421 8.09 0.56 30.46
CA LYS A 421 7.06 1.31 29.74
C LYS A 421 7.31 1.23 28.24
N TYR A 422 6.31 0.77 27.50
CA TYR A 422 6.34 0.60 26.07
C TYR A 422 5.10 1.14 25.37
N GLU A 423 4.34 2.00 26.06
CA GLU A 423 3.15 2.62 25.49
C GLU A 423 3.52 3.58 24.33
N PRO A 424 2.70 3.68 23.29
CA PRO A 424 2.93 4.58 22.17
C PRO A 424 3.10 6.05 22.61
N THR A 425 4.11 6.73 22.10
CA THR A 425 4.50 8.08 22.53
C THR A 425 3.48 9.16 22.12
N GLY A 426 2.72 8.95 21.04
CA GLY A 426 1.81 9.94 20.46
C GLY A 426 2.48 10.91 19.47
N THR A 427 3.80 10.96 19.43
CA THR A 427 4.54 11.76 18.45
C THR A 427 4.59 11.12 17.07
N GLY A 428 4.29 9.82 16.97
CA GLY A 428 4.49 8.97 15.78
C GLY A 428 5.85 8.27 15.77
N GLU A 429 6.64 8.49 16.81
CA GLU A 429 7.88 7.76 17.04
C GLU A 429 7.61 6.47 17.83
N SER A 430 8.44 5.48 17.62
CA SER A 430 8.42 4.24 18.39
C SER A 430 8.72 4.50 19.87
N PRO A 431 8.15 3.74 20.82
CA PRO A 431 8.55 3.77 22.22
C PRO A 431 10.06 3.56 22.43
N LEU A 432 10.71 2.85 21.52
CA LEU A 432 12.17 2.65 21.54
C LEU A 432 12.95 3.96 21.41
N ALA A 433 12.38 4.98 20.77
CA ALA A 433 13.04 6.29 20.59
C ALA A 433 13.32 7.02 21.92
N ALA A 434 12.58 6.68 22.98
CA ALA A 434 12.74 7.26 24.31
C ALA A 434 13.84 6.59 25.15
N ILE A 435 14.51 5.55 24.63
CA ILE A 435 15.52 4.78 25.37
C ILE A 435 16.92 5.22 24.90
N ASP A 436 17.40 6.33 25.46
CA ASP A 436 18.67 6.95 25.03
C ASP A 436 19.85 5.98 25.03
N GLU A 437 19.96 5.12 26.05
CA GLU A 437 21.05 4.14 26.17
C GLU A 437 21.05 3.10 25.04
N TRP A 438 19.87 2.75 24.53
CA TRP A 438 19.74 1.81 23.42
C TRP A 438 19.84 2.52 22.07
N VAL A 439 19.26 3.71 21.92
CA VAL A 439 19.23 4.48 20.67
C VAL A 439 20.61 4.97 20.29
N ASN A 440 21.35 5.54 21.24
CA ASN A 440 22.66 6.14 20.96
C ASN A 440 23.71 5.04 20.76
N THR A 441 24.44 5.12 19.66
CA THR A 441 25.46 4.14 19.27
C THR A 441 26.57 4.79 18.46
N THR A 442 27.52 4.02 18.01
CA THR A 442 28.59 4.44 17.10
C THR A 442 28.33 3.92 15.69
N CYS A 443 28.61 4.74 14.70
CA CYS A 443 28.54 4.34 13.31
C CYS A 443 29.61 3.29 13.00
N PRO A 444 29.27 2.11 12.50
CA PRO A 444 30.25 1.07 12.19
C PRO A 444 31.13 1.42 10.96
N CYS A 445 30.74 2.44 10.19
CA CYS A 445 31.49 2.86 9.02
C CYS A 445 32.55 3.93 9.37
N CYS A 446 32.18 4.98 10.12
CA CYS A 446 33.08 6.12 10.38
C CYS A 446 33.45 6.31 11.87
N GLY A 447 32.88 5.51 12.80
CA GLY A 447 33.17 5.58 14.24
C GLY A 447 32.57 6.77 14.97
N LYS A 448 31.79 7.64 14.29
CA LYS A 448 31.16 8.81 14.90
C LYS A 448 29.86 8.45 15.63
N PRO A 449 29.40 9.32 16.55
CA PRO A 449 28.09 9.15 17.20
C PRO A 449 26.97 9.03 16.17
N ALA A 450 26.09 8.07 16.40
CA ALA A 450 24.98 7.73 15.51
C ALA A 450 23.80 7.20 16.32
N LYS A 451 22.65 6.98 15.66
CA LYS A 451 21.42 6.49 16.31
C LYS A 451 20.95 5.20 15.67
N ARG A 452 20.49 4.25 16.48
CA ARG A 452 19.80 3.06 15.99
C ARG A 452 18.46 3.43 15.40
N GLU A 453 18.01 2.66 14.40
CA GLU A 453 16.61 2.69 13.95
C GLU A 453 15.71 2.24 15.10
N THR A 454 14.62 2.98 15.31
CA THR A 454 13.68 2.74 16.42
C THR A 454 12.39 2.06 15.99
N ASN A 455 12.12 1.99 14.69
CA ASN A 455 11.01 1.20 14.16
C ASN A 455 11.33 -0.29 14.28
N THR A 456 10.27 -1.09 14.39
CA THR A 456 10.36 -2.55 14.42
C THR A 456 9.77 -3.15 13.16
N CYS A 457 10.27 -4.32 12.78
CA CYS A 457 9.74 -5.12 11.70
C CYS A 457 8.64 -6.04 12.22
N LEU A 458 7.53 -6.15 11.48
CA LEU A 458 6.46 -7.10 11.75
C LEU A 458 6.26 -7.97 10.50
N LEU A 459 7.31 -8.63 10.05
CA LEU A 459 7.32 -9.40 8.82
C LEU A 459 6.27 -10.53 8.82
N TYR A 460 5.96 -11.06 10.00
CA TYR A 460 5.05 -12.20 10.18
C TYR A 460 3.61 -11.82 10.51
N THR A 461 3.34 -10.56 10.87
CA THR A 461 2.02 -10.13 11.38
C THR A 461 1.22 -9.28 10.41
N SER A 462 1.69 -9.08 9.19
CA SER A 462 0.89 -8.38 8.18
C SER A 462 -0.17 -9.34 7.65
N PRO A 463 -1.48 -9.04 7.80
CA PRO A 463 -2.51 -9.91 7.27
C PRO A 463 -2.33 -10.05 5.78
N SER A 464 -2.20 -11.28 5.31
CA SER A 464 -2.26 -11.57 3.89
C SER A 464 -3.62 -11.15 3.35
N PRO A 465 -3.73 -10.65 2.11
CA PRO A 465 -5.03 -10.47 1.46
C PRO A 465 -5.89 -11.73 1.44
N ARG A 466 -5.29 -12.91 1.62
CA ARG A 466 -6.00 -14.18 1.81
C ARG A 466 -6.76 -14.27 3.14
N ASP A 467 -6.24 -13.66 4.20
CA ASP A 467 -6.82 -13.79 5.53
C ASP A 467 -8.15 -13.03 5.64
N ARG A 468 -8.39 -12.07 4.73
CA ARG A 468 -9.65 -11.32 4.64
C ARG A 468 -10.77 -12.03 3.90
N SER A 469 -10.45 -12.98 3.04
CA SER A 469 -11.45 -13.72 2.29
C SER A 469 -12.10 -14.86 3.07
N LEU A 470 -11.71 -15.06 4.34
CA LEU A 470 -12.16 -16.13 5.22
C LEU A 470 -12.83 -15.62 6.51
N SER A 471 -13.01 -14.30 6.68
CA SER A 471 -13.76 -13.68 7.78
C SER A 471 -15.12 -13.16 7.31
#